data_2be868dc0a58eac00d5f4e6a053ded11
#
_entry.id   2be868dc0a58eac00d5f4e6a053ded11
#
_cell.length_a   1.000
_cell.length_b   1.000
_cell.length_c   1.000
_cell.angle_alpha   90.00
_cell.angle_beta   90.00
_cell.angle_gamma   90.00
#
_symmetry.space_group_name_H-M   'P 1'
#
loop_
_entity.id
_entity.type
_entity.pdbx_description
1 polymer ?
#
loop_
_entity_poly.entity_id
_entity_poly.type
_entity_poly.pdbx_seq_one_letter_code
_entity_poly.pdbx_strand_id
1 'polypeptide(L)'
;MELQISHRICNGIFNHTSLFEFYQGKLLLHLTMPFEEKPKTNLPSDNLKYYRQRKQMTTRQLAEKLDIVPSTVVMYENGKRPIPYDVAIKLADVLEIEATLLCDDFSRFLSVPYTEALKSVRTALRLSQKAFAERIGIVPSYYYKLIR
;
A
#
# COMPACT_ATOMS: atom_id res chain seq x y z
N MET A 1 12.88 -5.98 44.56
CA MET A 1 13.12 -7.42 44.30
C MET A 1 12.70 -7.66 42.87
N GLU A 2 13.66 -7.56 41.92
CA GLU A 2 13.42 -7.82 40.49
C GLU A 2 13.47 -9.34 40.28
N LEU A 3 12.36 -9.92 39.89
CA LEU A 3 12.31 -11.29 39.39
C LEU A 3 12.44 -11.25 37.87
N GLN A 4 13.65 -11.44 37.36
CA GLN A 4 13.86 -11.75 35.95
C GLN A 4 13.46 -13.22 35.72
N ILE A 5 12.28 -13.43 35.19
CA ILE A 5 11.88 -14.75 34.68
C ILE A 5 12.21 -14.75 33.18
N SER A 6 13.39 -15.30 32.86
CA SER A 6 13.77 -15.64 31.50
C SER A 6 13.05 -16.92 31.09
N HIS A 7 11.95 -16.84 30.41
CA HIS A 7 11.33 -17.98 29.73
C HIS A 7 11.93 -18.11 28.33
N ARG A 8 12.86 -19.01 28.14
CA ARG A 8 13.16 -19.60 26.83
C ARG A 8 11.97 -20.48 26.45
N ILE A 9 11.08 -19.92 25.62
CA ILE A 9 10.11 -20.72 24.88
C ILE A 9 10.63 -20.85 23.46
N CYS A 10 10.98 -22.07 23.14
CA CYS A 10 11.21 -22.72 21.86
C CYS A 10 11.17 -21.88 20.58
N ASN A 11 12.30 -21.90 19.90
CA ASN A 11 12.49 -21.88 18.45
C ASN A 11 11.64 -20.92 17.64
N GLY A 12 12.23 -19.78 17.30
CA GLY A 12 11.83 -18.98 16.18
C GLY A 12 11.39 -17.57 16.52
N ILE A 13 12.35 -16.65 16.45
CA ILE A 13 12.15 -15.26 16.04
C ILE A 13 11.06 -14.47 16.80
N PHE A 14 11.14 -14.38 18.11
CA PHE A 14 10.43 -13.37 18.87
C PHE A 14 11.35 -12.78 19.94
N ASN A 15 11.99 -11.65 19.62
CA ASN A 15 12.60 -10.81 20.64
C ASN A 15 11.49 -10.03 21.37
N HIS A 16 10.82 -10.68 22.31
CA HIS A 16 9.89 -10.01 23.22
C HIS A 16 10.61 -9.68 24.50
N THR A 17 10.86 -8.41 24.74
CA THR A 17 11.19 -7.93 26.08
C THR A 17 9.86 -7.66 26.80
N SER A 18 9.38 -8.62 27.57
CA SER A 18 8.25 -8.41 28.45
C SER A 18 8.76 -7.76 29.74
N LEU A 19 8.42 -6.50 29.95
CA LEU A 19 8.68 -5.79 31.19
C LEU A 19 7.52 -6.08 32.16
N PHE A 20 7.84 -6.64 33.33
CA PHE A 20 6.89 -6.85 34.40
C PHE A 20 7.15 -5.81 35.49
N GLU A 21 6.14 -5.03 35.85
CA GLU A 21 6.20 -4.11 36.98
C GLU A 21 5.15 -4.46 38.02
N PHE A 22 5.57 -4.47 39.30
CA PHE A 22 4.66 -4.56 40.43
C PHE A 22 4.30 -3.15 40.89
N TYR A 23 3.06 -2.78 40.71
CA TYR A 23 2.53 -1.52 41.22
C TYR A 23 1.34 -1.76 42.13
N GLN A 24 1.43 -1.30 43.39
CA GLN A 24 0.36 -1.45 44.41
C GLN A 24 -0.16 -2.89 44.56
N GLY A 25 0.73 -3.88 44.51
CA GLY A 25 0.36 -5.31 44.65
C GLY A 25 -0.31 -5.92 43.43
N LYS A 26 -0.39 -5.21 42.31
CA LYS A 26 -0.87 -5.74 41.03
C LYS A 26 0.27 -5.91 40.06
N LEU A 27 0.25 -7.06 39.36
CA LEU A 27 1.18 -7.33 38.28
C LEU A 27 0.72 -6.60 37.02
N LEU A 28 1.50 -5.62 36.56
CA LEU A 28 1.29 -4.93 35.28
C LEU A 28 2.16 -5.62 34.25
N LEU A 29 1.50 -6.18 33.23
CA LEU A 29 2.16 -6.80 32.10
C LEU A 29 2.23 -5.79 30.93
N HIS A 30 3.40 -5.25 30.66
CA HIS A 30 3.65 -4.44 29.47
C HIS A 30 3.98 -5.36 28.29
N LEU A 31 2.99 -5.70 27.48
CA LEU A 31 3.19 -6.41 26.23
C LEU A 31 3.53 -5.39 25.14
N THR A 32 4.82 -5.27 24.84
CA THR A 32 5.25 -4.56 23.63
C THR A 32 5.07 -5.53 22.47
N MET A 33 4.01 -5.37 21.71
CA MET A 33 3.88 -6.07 20.43
C MET A 33 5.03 -5.60 19.53
N PRO A 34 5.88 -6.51 19.04
CA PRO A 34 6.90 -6.09 18.08
C PRO A 34 6.18 -5.52 16.87
N PHE A 35 6.46 -4.28 16.55
CA PHE A 35 6.10 -3.76 15.23
C PHE A 35 6.84 -4.65 14.23
N GLU A 36 6.10 -5.30 13.35
CA GLU A 36 6.70 -5.97 12.22
C GLU A 36 7.61 -4.96 11.52
N GLU A 37 8.86 -5.32 11.32
CA GLU A 37 9.79 -4.49 10.55
C GLU A 37 9.14 -4.17 9.20
N LYS A 38 9.40 -2.96 8.69
CA LYS A 38 8.90 -2.58 7.36
C LYS A 38 9.17 -3.73 6.38
N PRO A 39 8.18 -4.18 5.62
CA PRO A 39 8.36 -5.31 4.72
C PRO A 39 9.58 -5.10 3.83
N LYS A 40 10.43 -6.10 3.72
CA LYS A 40 11.59 -6.09 2.81
C LYS A 40 11.13 -6.13 1.34
N THR A 41 9.91 -6.60 1.13
CA THR A 41 9.24 -6.65 -0.17
C THR A 41 8.51 -5.32 -0.39
N ASN A 42 8.61 -4.79 -1.60
CA ASN A 42 7.89 -3.56 -1.96
C ASN A 42 6.51 -3.87 -2.57
N LEU A 43 5.90 -4.98 -2.14
CA LEU A 43 4.59 -5.40 -2.64
C LEU A 43 3.47 -4.54 -2.04
N PRO A 44 2.49 -4.10 -2.85
CA PRO A 44 1.34 -3.34 -2.37
C PRO A 44 0.57 -4.01 -1.24
N SER A 45 0.42 -5.34 -1.28
CA SER A 45 -0.24 -6.16 -0.25
C SER A 45 0.46 -6.07 1.11
N ASP A 46 1.78 -6.22 1.11
CA ASP A 46 2.58 -6.20 2.34
C ASP A 46 2.64 -4.79 2.93
N ASN A 47 2.75 -3.78 2.07
CA ASN A 47 2.70 -2.39 2.47
C ASN A 47 1.34 -2.05 3.10
N LEU A 48 0.22 -2.47 2.48
CA LEU A 48 -1.11 -2.23 3.03
C LEU A 48 -1.26 -2.81 4.43
N LYS A 49 -0.90 -4.08 4.60
CA LYS A 49 -0.95 -4.77 5.89
C LYS A 49 -0.09 -4.06 6.94
N TYR A 50 1.15 -3.73 6.60
CA TYR A 50 2.09 -3.05 7.48
C TYR A 50 1.57 -1.69 7.96
N TYR A 51 1.14 -0.82 7.04
CA TYR A 51 0.70 0.52 7.41
C TYR A 51 -0.63 0.54 8.16
N ARG A 52 -1.56 -0.40 7.85
CA ARG A 52 -2.76 -0.59 8.65
C ARG A 52 -2.43 -0.98 10.10
N GLN A 53 -1.55 -1.95 10.28
CA GLN A 53 -1.11 -2.40 11.62
C GLN A 53 -0.39 -1.27 12.37
N ARG A 54 0.46 -0.51 11.69
CA ARG A 54 1.13 0.65 12.26
C ARG A 54 0.15 1.73 12.75
N LYS A 55 -0.97 1.90 12.06
CA LYS A 55 -2.11 2.76 12.48
C LYS A 55 -3.01 2.09 13.52
N GLN A 56 -2.66 0.89 13.98
CA GLN A 56 -3.44 0.09 14.95
C GLN A 56 -4.89 -0.13 14.51
N MET A 57 -5.14 -0.14 13.21
CA MET A 57 -6.48 -0.36 12.65
C MET A 57 -6.74 -1.83 12.38
N THR A 58 -7.94 -2.30 12.72
CA THR A 58 -8.44 -3.60 12.27
C THR A 58 -8.83 -3.54 10.79
N THR A 59 -8.88 -4.69 10.11
CA THR A 59 -9.38 -4.77 8.72
C THR A 59 -10.80 -4.24 8.59
N ARG A 60 -11.62 -4.43 9.64
CA ARG A 60 -13.00 -3.92 9.70
C ARG A 60 -13.05 -2.40 9.75
N GLN A 61 -12.26 -1.78 10.62
CA GLN A 61 -12.20 -0.31 10.73
C GLN A 61 -11.69 0.34 9.45
N LEU A 62 -10.69 -0.28 8.78
CA LEU A 62 -10.19 0.21 7.50
C LEU A 62 -11.27 0.08 6.41
N ALA A 63 -11.98 -1.05 6.37
CA ALA A 63 -13.05 -1.29 5.42
C ALA A 63 -14.23 -0.30 5.58
N GLU A 64 -14.62 -0.01 6.82
CA GLU A 64 -15.65 0.99 7.15
C GLU A 64 -15.29 2.39 6.63
N LYS A 65 -14.01 2.80 6.78
CA LYS A 65 -13.55 4.11 6.26
C LYS A 65 -13.57 4.22 4.73
N LEU A 66 -13.49 3.09 4.05
CA LEU A 66 -13.45 3.01 2.58
C LEU A 66 -14.80 2.67 1.96
N ASP A 67 -15.81 2.40 2.78
CA ASP A 67 -17.13 1.91 2.36
C ASP A 67 -17.04 0.61 1.52
N ILE A 68 -16.21 -0.33 1.99
CA ILE A 68 -16.03 -1.65 1.39
C ILE A 68 -16.21 -2.76 2.42
N VAL A 69 -16.37 -4.01 1.97
CA VAL A 69 -16.47 -5.15 2.89
C VAL A 69 -15.09 -5.56 3.44
N PRO A 70 -15.00 -5.96 4.72
CA PRO A 70 -13.73 -6.34 5.35
C PRO A 70 -12.98 -7.46 4.62
N SER A 71 -13.71 -8.40 4.01
CA SER A 71 -13.10 -9.47 3.20
C SER A 71 -12.31 -8.95 2.00
N THR A 72 -12.72 -7.80 1.44
CA THR A 72 -11.98 -7.16 0.35
C THR A 72 -10.62 -6.66 0.82
N VAL A 73 -10.54 -6.05 2.01
CA VAL A 73 -9.26 -5.63 2.60
C VAL A 73 -8.36 -6.84 2.80
N VAL A 74 -8.91 -7.95 3.32
CA VAL A 74 -8.15 -9.20 3.50
C VAL A 74 -7.64 -9.76 2.16
N MET A 75 -8.43 -9.66 1.09
CA MET A 75 -7.99 -10.08 -0.25
C MET A 75 -6.84 -9.21 -0.78
N TYR A 76 -6.88 -7.91 -0.54
CA TYR A 76 -5.79 -6.99 -0.88
C TYR A 76 -4.51 -7.30 -0.10
N GLU A 77 -4.62 -7.48 1.23
CA GLU A 77 -3.47 -7.78 2.09
C GLU A 77 -2.82 -9.14 1.81
N ASN A 78 -3.58 -10.09 1.29
CA ASN A 78 -3.07 -11.42 0.90
C ASN A 78 -2.61 -11.48 -0.57
N GLY A 79 -2.65 -10.37 -1.31
CA GLY A 79 -2.29 -10.33 -2.72
C GLY A 79 -3.22 -11.14 -3.65
N LYS A 80 -4.38 -11.60 -3.14
CA LYS A 80 -5.36 -12.36 -3.93
C LYS A 80 -6.12 -11.50 -4.93
N ARG A 81 -6.13 -10.19 -4.71
CA ARG A 81 -6.76 -9.21 -5.58
C ARG A 81 -5.84 -7.99 -5.69
N PRO A 82 -5.57 -7.47 -6.89
CA PRO A 82 -4.85 -6.21 -7.05
C PRO A 82 -5.67 -5.06 -6.47
N ILE A 83 -4.99 -4.07 -5.92
CA ILE A 83 -5.63 -2.86 -5.38
C ILE A 83 -5.89 -1.92 -6.57
N PRO A 84 -7.15 -1.59 -6.88
CA PRO A 84 -7.46 -0.61 -7.92
C PRO A 84 -6.89 0.76 -7.55
N TYR A 85 -6.51 1.56 -8.53
CA TYR A 85 -5.84 2.84 -8.30
C TYR A 85 -6.70 3.84 -7.50
N ASP A 86 -7.98 3.92 -7.79
CA ASP A 86 -8.94 4.76 -7.04
C ASP A 86 -9.08 4.34 -5.57
N VAL A 87 -9.01 3.03 -5.31
CA VAL A 87 -9.00 2.48 -3.95
C VAL A 87 -7.65 2.75 -3.28
N ALA A 88 -6.53 2.63 -4.02
CA ALA A 88 -5.20 2.91 -3.50
C ALA A 88 -5.06 4.37 -3.03
N ILE A 89 -5.63 5.34 -3.74
CA ILE A 89 -5.68 6.74 -3.32
C ILE A 89 -6.43 6.88 -1.98
N LYS A 90 -7.64 6.32 -1.87
CA LYS A 90 -8.44 6.39 -0.64
C LYS A 90 -7.73 5.70 0.54
N LEU A 91 -7.09 4.56 0.28
CA LEU A 91 -6.28 3.86 1.29
C LEU A 91 -5.09 4.71 1.74
N ALA A 92 -4.41 5.36 0.80
CA ALA A 92 -3.27 6.23 1.07
C ALA A 92 -3.66 7.41 1.96
N ASP A 93 -4.81 8.04 1.68
CA ASP A 93 -5.35 9.12 2.49
C ASP A 93 -5.67 8.67 3.93
N VAL A 94 -6.33 7.52 4.09
CA VAL A 94 -6.69 6.97 5.41
C VAL A 94 -5.45 6.55 6.19
N LEU A 95 -4.44 6.00 5.52
CA LEU A 95 -3.21 5.51 6.15
C LEU A 95 -2.14 6.60 6.26
N GLU A 96 -2.34 7.78 5.65
CA GLU A 96 -1.38 8.90 5.59
C GLU A 96 -0.04 8.49 4.98
N ILE A 97 -0.10 7.83 3.83
CA ILE A 97 1.05 7.35 3.07
C ILE A 97 0.92 7.74 1.60
N GLU A 98 1.97 7.54 0.83
CA GLU A 98 1.91 7.75 -0.62
C GLU A 98 1.15 6.61 -1.31
N ALA A 99 0.24 6.96 -2.23
CA ALA A 99 -0.52 5.97 -3.03
C ALA A 99 0.38 5.05 -3.86
N THR A 100 1.57 5.53 -4.23
CA THR A 100 2.59 4.77 -4.97
C THR A 100 3.07 3.50 -4.24
N LEU A 101 2.93 3.46 -2.92
CA LEU A 101 3.26 2.29 -2.10
C LEU A 101 2.21 1.17 -2.19
N LEU A 102 0.99 1.51 -2.61
CA LEU A 102 -0.15 0.60 -2.69
C LEU A 102 -0.54 0.23 -4.12
N CYS A 103 0.17 0.76 -5.12
CA CYS A 103 -0.08 0.47 -6.52
C CYS A 103 0.98 -0.48 -7.06
N ASP A 104 0.56 -1.45 -7.88
CA ASP A 104 1.46 -2.19 -8.75
C ASP A 104 1.90 -1.33 -9.95
N ASP A 105 2.87 -1.81 -10.71
CA ASP A 105 3.42 -1.06 -11.84
C ASP A 105 2.37 -0.80 -12.93
N PHE A 106 1.40 -1.71 -13.10
CA PHE A 106 0.32 -1.54 -14.05
C PHE A 106 -0.68 -0.47 -13.59
N SER A 107 -1.13 -0.51 -12.34
CA SER A 107 -2.00 0.52 -11.76
C SER A 107 -1.32 1.88 -11.74
N ARG A 108 -0.01 1.92 -11.47
CA ARG A 108 0.81 3.12 -11.54
C ARG A 108 0.91 3.66 -12.98
N PHE A 109 1.09 2.79 -13.96
CA PHE A 109 1.07 3.17 -15.37
C PHE A 109 -0.28 3.78 -15.77
N LEU A 110 -1.39 3.17 -15.38
CA LEU A 110 -2.74 3.67 -15.67
C LEU A 110 -3.03 5.04 -15.00
N SER A 111 -2.33 5.38 -13.93
CA SER A 111 -2.49 6.66 -13.23
C SER A 111 -1.79 7.83 -13.91
N VAL A 112 -0.84 7.55 -14.79
CA VAL A 112 -0.17 8.61 -15.55
C VAL A 112 -1.18 9.20 -16.55
N PRO A 113 -1.36 10.53 -16.60
CA PRO A 113 -2.21 11.18 -17.59
C PRO A 113 -1.53 11.12 -18.97
N TYR A 114 -1.40 9.88 -19.51
CA TYR A 114 -0.69 9.62 -20.77
C TYR A 114 -1.29 10.43 -21.93
N THR A 115 -2.57 10.78 -21.88
CA THR A 115 -3.23 11.64 -22.87
C THR A 115 -2.55 13.00 -22.93
N GLU A 116 -2.34 13.62 -21.78
CA GLU A 116 -1.67 14.93 -21.70
C GLU A 116 -0.16 14.81 -21.98
N ALA A 117 0.46 13.74 -21.52
CA ALA A 117 1.87 13.43 -21.82
C ALA A 117 2.09 13.26 -23.34
N LEU A 118 1.23 12.50 -24.02
CA LEU A 118 1.29 12.33 -25.48
C LEU A 118 1.06 13.65 -26.23
N LYS A 119 0.11 14.47 -25.77
CA LYS A 119 -0.13 15.80 -26.35
C LYS A 119 1.08 16.72 -26.17
N SER A 120 1.68 16.76 -24.99
CA SER A 120 2.85 17.58 -24.68
C SER A 120 4.07 17.19 -25.51
N VAL A 121 4.37 15.88 -25.58
CA VAL A 121 5.47 15.37 -26.41
C VAL A 121 5.25 15.70 -27.90
N ARG A 122 4.05 15.47 -28.42
CA ARG A 122 3.71 15.82 -29.79
C ARG A 122 3.93 17.31 -30.08
N THR A 123 3.47 18.17 -29.17
CA THR A 123 3.60 19.63 -29.28
C THR A 123 5.06 20.06 -29.22
N ALA A 124 5.85 19.49 -28.31
CA ALA A 124 7.29 19.73 -28.20
C ALA A 124 8.03 19.34 -29.49
N LEU A 125 7.61 18.25 -30.12
CA LEU A 125 8.15 17.79 -31.41
C LEU A 125 7.60 18.58 -32.62
N ARG A 126 6.65 19.50 -32.42
CA ARG A 126 5.96 20.28 -33.47
C ARG A 126 5.36 19.40 -34.58
N LEU A 127 4.87 18.22 -34.20
CA LEU A 127 4.27 17.27 -35.13
C LEU A 127 2.76 17.40 -35.19
N SER A 128 2.20 17.19 -36.41
CA SER A 128 0.76 16.99 -36.56
C SER A 128 0.34 15.67 -35.87
N GLN A 129 -0.95 15.53 -35.53
CA GLN A 129 -1.47 14.31 -34.90
C GLN A 129 -1.20 13.08 -35.77
N LYS A 130 -1.37 13.20 -37.09
CA LYS A 130 -1.12 12.12 -38.05
C LYS A 130 0.36 11.73 -38.06
N ALA A 131 1.26 12.72 -38.26
CA ALA A 131 2.69 12.49 -38.28
C ALA A 131 3.24 11.90 -36.95
N PHE A 132 2.66 12.32 -35.82
CA PHE A 132 3.03 11.79 -34.52
C PHE A 132 2.58 10.33 -34.36
N ALA A 133 1.33 10.00 -34.74
CA ALA A 133 0.82 8.63 -34.70
C ALA A 133 1.68 7.69 -35.56
N GLU A 134 2.01 8.10 -36.77
CA GLU A 134 2.89 7.34 -37.67
C GLU A 134 4.29 7.12 -37.05
N ARG A 135 4.84 8.16 -36.42
CA ARG A 135 6.17 8.10 -35.78
C ARG A 135 6.24 7.14 -34.58
N ILE A 136 5.15 7.04 -33.81
CA ILE A 136 5.07 6.09 -32.68
C ILE A 136 4.53 4.72 -33.10
N GLY A 137 4.29 4.49 -34.38
CA GLY A 137 3.90 3.19 -34.92
C GLY A 137 2.45 2.79 -34.69
N ILE A 138 1.54 3.76 -34.48
CA ILE A 138 0.11 3.49 -34.33
C ILE A 138 -0.72 4.12 -35.44
N VAL A 139 -1.89 3.52 -35.69
CA VAL A 139 -2.81 4.06 -36.69
C VAL A 139 -3.37 5.40 -36.23
N PRO A 140 -3.39 6.45 -37.07
CA PRO A 140 -3.90 7.79 -36.70
C PRO A 140 -5.30 7.79 -36.08
N SER A 141 -6.22 6.97 -36.57
CA SER A 141 -7.56 6.82 -36.01
C SER A 141 -7.57 6.31 -34.57
N TYR A 142 -6.60 5.46 -34.21
CA TYR A 142 -6.43 5.00 -32.83
C TYR A 142 -5.89 6.11 -31.93
N TYR A 143 -4.88 6.85 -32.41
CA TYR A 143 -4.35 8.00 -31.69
C TYR A 143 -5.45 9.04 -31.38
N TYR A 144 -6.32 9.35 -32.35
CA TYR A 144 -7.43 10.28 -32.14
C TYR A 144 -8.40 9.83 -31.05
N LYS A 145 -8.65 8.52 -30.92
CA LYS A 145 -9.47 7.98 -29.83
C LYS A 145 -8.78 8.07 -28.47
N LEU A 146 -7.46 7.93 -28.45
CA LEU A 146 -6.65 7.88 -27.24
C LEU A 146 -6.50 9.24 -26.58
N ILE A 147 -6.56 10.35 -27.36
CA ILE A 147 -6.39 11.73 -26.88
C ILE A 147 -7.73 12.48 -26.67
N ARG A 148 -8.85 11.82 -26.88
CA ARG A 148 -10.17 12.38 -26.56
C ARG A 148 -10.43 12.32 -25.07
#